data_f68e47b06d7939a9ad23ae80372854b6
#
_entry.id   f68e47b06d7939a9ad23ae80372854b6
#
_cell.length_a   1.000
_cell.length_b   1.000
_cell.length_c   1.000
_cell.angle_alpha   90.00
_cell.angle_beta   90.00
_cell.angle_gamma   90.00
#
_symmetry.space_group_name_H-M   'P 1'
#
loop_
_entity.id
_entity.type
_entity.pdbx_description
1 polymer ?
#
loop_
_entity_poly.entity_id
_entity_poly.type
_entity_poly.pdbx_seq_one_letter_code
_entity_poly.pdbx_strand_id
1 'polypeptide(L)'
;MRVRGRGRHLLSTLVPILSTVLLCAFESPDVHVAPLDSVGPRAMERQTQESLARDYLRAWQTMISAFQQNQPEMLDGYFVGTAKEQLSNTIQHQQRLGIQTLYRDQSHDLRVLFYSPEGLSIQLIDRVQFEVELRDQGKVIGRSQIRTNYMVVLTPAESRWKVRVFQSGMLPTLTPESAVHSQPLSRNAQSKRAKELLA
;
A
#
# COMPACT_ATOMS: atom_id res chain seq x y z
N MET A 1 -36.58 -72.17 -26.40
CA MET A 1 -35.17 -71.74 -26.59
C MET A 1 -34.93 -70.48 -25.76
N ARG A 2 -34.21 -70.58 -24.65
CA ARG A 2 -34.06 -69.51 -23.63
C ARG A 2 -32.70 -68.84 -23.80
N VAL A 3 -32.64 -67.54 -24.08
CA VAL A 3 -31.37 -66.76 -24.06
C VAL A 3 -31.43 -65.82 -22.88
N ARG A 4 -30.51 -66.07 -21.91
CA ARG A 4 -30.28 -65.24 -20.71
C ARG A 4 -29.38 -64.07 -21.09
N GLY A 5 -29.85 -62.84 -20.94
CA GLY A 5 -29.04 -61.62 -20.96
C GLY A 5 -28.44 -61.32 -19.62
N ARG A 6 -27.08 -61.26 -19.50
CA ARG A 6 -26.33 -60.87 -18.34
C ARG A 6 -26.30 -59.35 -18.22
N GLY A 7 -26.90 -58.80 -17.19
CA GLY A 7 -26.75 -57.41 -16.81
C GLY A 7 -25.31 -57.14 -16.22
N ARG A 8 -24.62 -56.17 -16.82
CA ARG A 8 -23.35 -55.61 -16.31
C ARG A 8 -23.71 -54.40 -15.46
N HIS A 9 -23.53 -54.52 -14.15
CA HIS A 9 -23.59 -53.40 -13.20
C HIS A 9 -22.28 -52.57 -13.35
N LEU A 10 -22.39 -51.37 -13.91
CA LEU A 10 -21.35 -50.34 -13.86
C LEU A 10 -21.45 -49.65 -12.49
N LEU A 11 -20.55 -49.99 -11.59
CA LEU A 11 -20.31 -49.20 -10.39
C LEU A 11 -19.64 -47.89 -10.79
N SER A 12 -20.44 -46.81 -10.73
CA SER A 12 -19.93 -45.44 -10.87
C SER A 12 -19.34 -45.02 -9.51
N THR A 13 -18.01 -45.03 -9.40
CA THR A 13 -17.32 -44.49 -8.22
C THR A 13 -17.30 -42.99 -8.31
N LEU A 14 -18.13 -42.34 -7.49
CA LEU A 14 -18.14 -40.90 -7.27
C LEU A 14 -16.89 -40.54 -6.42
N VAL A 15 -15.90 -39.92 -7.02
CA VAL A 15 -14.74 -39.34 -6.32
C VAL A 15 -15.13 -37.95 -5.84
N PRO A 16 -15.18 -37.68 -4.53
CA PRO A 16 -15.42 -36.34 -4.02
C PRO A 16 -14.14 -35.51 -4.26
N ILE A 17 -14.21 -34.52 -5.12
CA ILE A 17 -13.19 -33.49 -5.28
C ILE A 17 -13.27 -32.60 -4.05
N LEU A 18 -12.39 -32.84 -3.09
CA LEU A 18 -12.19 -32.00 -1.91
C LEU A 18 -11.48 -30.72 -2.36
N SER A 19 -12.26 -29.67 -2.66
CA SER A 19 -11.77 -28.37 -3.05
C SER A 19 -11.18 -27.69 -1.80
N THR A 20 -9.86 -27.79 -1.63
CA THR A 20 -9.14 -27.09 -0.56
C THR A 20 -9.07 -25.61 -0.92
N VAL A 21 -10.00 -24.82 -0.39
CA VAL A 21 -9.94 -23.36 -0.46
C VAL A 21 -8.78 -22.90 0.43
N LEU A 22 -7.65 -22.55 -0.21
CA LEU A 22 -6.52 -21.93 0.45
C LEU A 22 -6.92 -20.49 0.81
N LEU A 23 -7.38 -20.26 2.05
CA LEU A 23 -7.55 -18.92 2.58
C LEU A 23 -6.17 -18.28 2.69
N CYS A 24 -5.82 -17.42 1.73
CA CYS A 24 -4.74 -16.48 1.90
C CYS A 24 -5.18 -15.49 2.98
N ALA A 25 -4.70 -15.65 4.20
CA ALA A 25 -4.81 -14.63 5.23
C ALA A 25 -4.00 -13.41 4.76
N PHE A 26 -4.70 -12.39 4.28
CA PHE A 26 -4.10 -11.07 4.12
C PHE A 26 -3.88 -10.52 5.54
N GLU A 27 -2.63 -10.49 5.98
CA GLU A 27 -2.28 -9.75 7.18
C GLU A 27 -2.63 -8.28 6.95
N SER A 28 -3.59 -7.78 7.72
CA SER A 28 -3.91 -6.35 7.73
C SER A 28 -2.77 -5.61 8.42
N PRO A 29 -2.32 -4.46 7.86
CA PRO A 29 -1.27 -3.66 8.50
C PRO A 29 -1.72 -3.18 9.89
N ASP A 30 -0.78 -3.10 10.81
CA ASP A 30 -1.00 -2.50 12.12
C ASP A 30 -1.11 -0.97 11.96
N VAL A 31 -2.24 -0.40 12.42
CA VAL A 31 -2.54 1.02 12.24
C VAL A 31 -2.81 1.66 13.58
N HIS A 32 -1.92 2.55 13.96
CA HIS A 32 -2.08 3.40 15.13
C HIS A 32 -2.40 4.84 14.72
N VAL A 33 -3.43 5.43 15.32
CA VAL A 33 -3.78 6.85 15.16
C VAL A 33 -3.56 7.54 16.50
N ALA A 34 -2.50 8.32 16.59
CA ALA A 34 -2.25 9.12 17.78
C ALA A 34 -3.32 10.20 17.96
N PRO A 35 -3.78 10.48 19.20
CA PRO A 35 -4.67 11.60 19.49
C PRO A 35 -4.08 12.91 18.98
N LEU A 36 -4.95 13.81 18.52
CA LEU A 36 -4.55 15.17 18.12
C LEU A 36 -4.09 15.90 19.39
N ASP A 37 -2.78 16.09 19.54
CA ASP A 37 -2.29 17.09 20.49
C ASP A 37 -2.82 18.44 20.00
N SER A 38 -3.44 19.20 20.88
CA SER A 38 -4.29 20.39 20.67
C SER A 38 -3.63 21.57 19.91
N VAL A 39 -2.83 21.31 18.90
CA VAL A 39 -2.08 22.28 18.09
C VAL A 39 -2.87 22.79 16.89
N GLY A 40 -4.07 22.29 16.69
CA GLY A 40 -4.93 22.70 15.59
C GLY A 40 -6.06 23.64 16.04
N PRO A 41 -6.55 24.53 15.17
CA PRO A 41 -7.63 25.45 15.49
C PRO A 41 -8.99 24.77 15.74
N ARG A 42 -9.10 23.46 15.46
CA ARG A 42 -10.32 22.69 15.66
C ARG A 42 -10.01 21.30 16.22
N ALA A 43 -10.73 20.89 17.25
CA ALA A 43 -10.72 19.51 17.72
C ALA A 43 -11.34 18.58 16.66
N MET A 44 -10.71 17.43 16.41
CA MET A 44 -11.23 16.44 15.48
C MET A 44 -12.24 15.53 16.19
N GLU A 45 -13.44 15.46 15.64
CA GLU A 45 -14.47 14.55 16.13
C GLU A 45 -14.06 13.10 15.86
N ARG A 46 -14.45 12.19 16.75
CA ARG A 46 -14.12 10.76 16.64
C ARG A 46 -14.55 10.17 15.30
N GLN A 47 -15.74 10.50 14.81
CA GLN A 47 -16.23 10.02 13.51
C GLN A 47 -15.33 10.50 12.34
N THR A 48 -14.86 11.75 12.40
CA THR A 48 -13.91 12.29 11.40
C THR A 48 -12.58 11.54 11.47
N GLN A 49 -12.07 11.25 12.67
CA GLN A 49 -10.83 10.49 12.85
C GLN A 49 -10.94 9.07 12.31
N GLU A 50 -12.04 8.38 12.60
CA GLU A 50 -12.31 7.02 12.09
C GLU A 50 -12.43 7.00 10.55
N SER A 51 -13.15 8.00 9.98
CA SER A 51 -13.28 8.10 8.51
C SER A 51 -11.97 8.44 7.83
N LEU A 52 -11.17 9.34 8.42
CA LEU A 52 -9.84 9.69 7.94
C LEU A 52 -8.93 8.46 7.87
N ALA A 53 -8.80 7.71 8.97
CA ALA A 53 -7.96 6.53 9.04
C ALA A 53 -8.38 5.48 8.00
N ARG A 54 -9.67 5.18 7.93
CA ARG A 54 -10.22 4.23 6.96
C ARG A 54 -9.93 4.65 5.51
N ASP A 55 -10.17 5.92 5.17
CA ASP A 55 -10.04 6.40 3.79
C ASP A 55 -8.57 6.52 3.39
N TYR A 56 -7.69 6.91 4.33
CA TYR A 56 -6.24 6.93 4.11
C TYR A 56 -5.68 5.53 3.87
N LEU A 57 -6.07 4.53 4.67
CA LEU A 57 -5.63 3.15 4.46
C LEU A 57 -6.11 2.58 3.12
N ARG A 58 -7.32 2.91 2.71
CA ARG A 58 -7.82 2.53 1.38
C ARG A 58 -7.04 3.22 0.26
N ALA A 59 -6.65 4.48 0.45
CA ALA A 59 -5.76 5.18 -0.47
C ALA A 59 -4.42 4.44 -0.59
N TRP A 60 -3.81 4.07 0.54
CA TRP A 60 -2.56 3.31 0.58
C TRP A 60 -2.68 1.96 -0.15
N GLN A 61 -3.71 1.17 0.14
CA GLN A 61 -3.98 -0.10 -0.55
C GLN A 61 -4.18 0.07 -2.05
N THR A 62 -4.88 1.14 -2.45
CA THR A 62 -5.10 1.49 -3.86
C THR A 62 -3.78 1.83 -4.55
N MET A 63 -2.91 2.60 -3.88
CA MET A 63 -1.57 2.92 -4.38
C MET A 63 -0.74 1.65 -4.57
N ILE A 64 -0.69 0.76 -3.59
CA ILE A 64 -0.01 -0.55 -3.70
C ILE A 64 -0.49 -1.30 -4.94
N SER A 65 -1.81 -1.41 -5.12
CA SER A 65 -2.41 -2.11 -6.25
C SER A 65 -2.06 -1.45 -7.58
N ALA A 66 -2.07 -0.12 -7.65
CA ALA A 66 -1.71 0.65 -8.84
C ALA A 66 -0.25 0.40 -9.26
N PHE A 67 0.68 0.38 -8.31
CA PHE A 67 2.09 0.04 -8.57
C PHE A 67 2.27 -1.41 -9.01
N GLN A 68 1.60 -2.34 -8.34
CA GLN A 68 1.70 -3.76 -8.67
C GLN A 68 1.17 -4.08 -10.06
N GLN A 69 0.11 -3.40 -10.49
CA GLN A 69 -0.56 -3.64 -11.77
C GLN A 69 -0.08 -2.70 -12.89
N ASN A 70 0.77 -1.71 -12.57
CA ASN A 70 1.16 -0.63 -13.50
C ASN A 70 -0.05 0.13 -14.07
N GLN A 71 -1.05 0.41 -13.23
CA GLN A 71 -2.32 1.03 -13.61
C GLN A 71 -2.53 2.34 -12.83
N PRO A 72 -2.02 3.49 -13.34
CA PRO A 72 -2.13 4.78 -12.64
C PRO A 72 -3.58 5.27 -12.48
N GLU A 73 -4.51 4.86 -13.34
CA GLU A 73 -5.93 5.18 -13.27
C GLU A 73 -6.61 4.67 -11.99
N MET A 74 -6.07 3.66 -11.35
CA MET A 74 -6.59 3.17 -10.06
C MET A 74 -6.51 4.24 -8.97
N LEU A 75 -5.61 5.22 -9.09
CA LEU A 75 -5.44 6.31 -8.12
C LEU A 75 -6.63 7.28 -8.07
N ASP A 76 -7.48 7.34 -9.10
CA ASP A 76 -8.54 8.34 -9.26
C ASP A 76 -9.55 8.37 -8.12
N GLY A 77 -9.78 7.22 -7.49
CA GLY A 77 -10.72 7.09 -6.39
C GLY A 77 -10.27 7.79 -5.10
N TYR A 78 -8.96 7.85 -4.85
CA TYR A 78 -8.41 8.25 -3.54
C TYR A 78 -7.33 9.32 -3.59
N PHE A 79 -6.78 9.63 -4.78
CA PHE A 79 -5.72 10.63 -4.96
C PHE A 79 -6.18 11.75 -5.86
N VAL A 80 -5.74 12.99 -5.55
CA VAL A 80 -6.00 14.19 -6.34
C VAL A 80 -4.77 15.11 -6.31
N GLY A 81 -4.73 16.11 -7.18
CA GLY A 81 -3.67 17.12 -7.21
C GLY A 81 -2.27 16.52 -7.35
N THR A 82 -1.31 17.09 -6.64
CA THR A 82 0.11 16.74 -6.78
C THR A 82 0.42 15.29 -6.37
N ALA A 83 -0.30 14.74 -5.39
CA ALA A 83 -0.13 13.34 -5.00
C ALA A 83 -0.48 12.39 -6.15
N LYS A 84 -1.63 12.60 -6.81
CA LYS A 84 -2.04 11.79 -7.96
C LYS A 84 -1.05 11.92 -9.11
N GLU A 85 -0.64 13.15 -9.43
CA GLU A 85 0.29 13.43 -10.53
C GLU A 85 1.64 12.72 -10.33
N GLN A 86 2.27 12.89 -9.15
CA GLN A 86 3.57 12.29 -8.84
C GLN A 86 3.52 10.76 -8.87
N LEU A 87 2.51 10.15 -8.22
CA LEU A 87 2.34 8.71 -8.21
C LEU A 87 2.07 8.15 -9.61
N SER A 88 1.21 8.82 -10.41
CA SER A 88 0.92 8.41 -11.78
C SER A 88 2.17 8.46 -12.65
N ASN A 89 2.97 9.52 -12.55
CA ASN A 89 4.23 9.66 -13.28
C ASN A 89 5.21 8.53 -12.91
N THR A 90 5.32 8.20 -11.63
CA THR A 90 6.18 7.10 -11.15
C THR A 90 5.72 5.75 -11.68
N ILE A 91 4.42 5.46 -11.65
CA ILE A 91 3.84 4.21 -12.18
C ILE A 91 4.06 4.12 -13.69
N GLN A 92 3.83 5.20 -14.44
CA GLN A 92 4.10 5.23 -15.88
C GLN A 92 5.59 5.04 -16.20
N HIS A 93 6.48 5.58 -15.35
CA HIS A 93 7.92 5.39 -15.52
C HIS A 93 8.31 3.93 -15.31
N GLN A 94 7.86 3.28 -14.24
CA GLN A 94 8.15 1.84 -14.02
C GLN A 94 7.53 0.95 -15.11
N GLN A 95 6.35 1.30 -15.62
CA GLN A 95 5.70 0.61 -16.74
C GLN A 95 6.59 0.64 -18.00
N ARG A 96 7.14 1.82 -18.34
CA ARG A 96 8.07 1.94 -19.48
C ARG A 96 9.35 1.12 -19.31
N LEU A 97 9.79 0.92 -18.07
CA LEU A 97 10.96 0.08 -17.75
C LEU A 97 10.64 -1.42 -17.70
N GLY A 98 9.37 -1.82 -17.82
CA GLY A 98 8.94 -3.21 -17.66
C GLY A 98 9.06 -3.74 -16.23
N ILE A 99 9.14 -2.82 -15.23
CA ILE A 99 9.32 -3.14 -13.83
C ILE A 99 7.95 -3.17 -13.14
N GLN A 100 7.82 -4.00 -12.11
CA GLN A 100 6.71 -4.01 -11.16
C GLN A 100 7.24 -3.81 -9.75
N THR A 101 6.57 -2.98 -8.97
CA THR A 101 6.85 -2.77 -7.56
C THR A 101 5.76 -3.42 -6.72
N LEU A 102 6.15 -4.34 -5.85
CA LEU A 102 5.26 -4.97 -4.89
C LEU A 102 5.57 -4.43 -3.50
N TYR A 103 4.54 -3.98 -2.82
CA TYR A 103 4.64 -3.52 -1.43
C TYR A 103 4.01 -4.55 -0.50
N ARG A 104 4.69 -4.83 0.60
CA ARG A 104 4.10 -5.52 1.77
C ARG A 104 4.06 -4.55 2.91
N ASP A 105 2.87 -4.08 3.17
CA ASP A 105 2.58 -3.14 4.22
C ASP A 105 2.64 -3.81 5.58
N GLN A 106 3.27 -3.15 6.57
CA GLN A 106 3.49 -3.71 7.90
C GLN A 106 2.83 -2.88 8.99
N SER A 107 3.10 -1.57 9.01
CA SER A 107 2.53 -0.70 10.05
C SER A 107 2.43 0.75 9.61
N HIS A 108 1.43 1.43 10.15
CA HIS A 108 1.19 2.86 10.05
C HIS A 108 1.01 3.48 11.43
N ASP A 109 1.73 4.57 11.71
CA ASP A 109 1.54 5.41 12.89
C ASP A 109 1.15 6.82 12.40
N LEU A 110 -0.16 7.09 12.45
CA LEU A 110 -0.75 8.32 11.94
C LEU A 110 -0.81 9.38 13.03
N ARG A 111 -0.10 10.48 12.83
CA ARG A 111 -0.17 11.65 13.70
C ARG A 111 -0.75 12.84 12.96
N VAL A 112 -1.93 13.28 13.35
CA VAL A 112 -2.53 14.48 12.78
C VAL A 112 -1.84 15.71 13.34
N LEU A 113 -1.40 16.60 12.45
CA LEU A 113 -0.73 17.86 12.78
C LEU A 113 -1.66 19.05 12.74
N PHE A 114 -2.63 19.02 11.83
CA PHE A 114 -3.52 20.15 11.57
C PHE A 114 -4.87 19.68 11.03
N TYR A 115 -5.93 20.31 11.50
CA TYR A 115 -7.28 20.20 10.94
C TYR A 115 -7.84 21.61 10.76
N SER A 116 -8.22 21.95 9.52
CA SER A 116 -8.70 23.31 9.22
C SER A 116 -10.03 23.62 9.92
N PRO A 117 -10.27 24.87 10.31
CA PRO A 117 -11.53 25.29 10.96
C PRO A 117 -12.76 24.92 10.14
N GLU A 118 -12.66 25.05 8.83
CA GLU A 118 -13.73 24.77 7.88
C GLU A 118 -13.96 23.27 7.64
N GLY A 119 -13.05 22.41 8.14
CA GLY A 119 -13.11 20.97 7.91
C GLY A 119 -12.70 20.54 6.49
N LEU A 120 -11.98 21.39 5.75
CA LEU A 120 -11.65 21.17 4.34
C LEU A 120 -10.23 20.62 4.11
N SER A 121 -9.40 20.54 5.14
CA SER A 121 -8.04 20.05 5.03
C SER A 121 -7.56 19.42 6.32
N ILE A 122 -6.93 18.25 6.19
CA ILE A 122 -6.22 17.59 7.28
C ILE A 122 -4.79 17.38 6.85
N GLN A 123 -3.84 17.77 7.69
CA GLN A 123 -2.43 17.46 7.53
C GLN A 123 -2.01 16.44 8.59
N LEU A 124 -1.35 15.37 8.16
CA LEU A 124 -0.82 14.36 9.07
C LEU A 124 0.60 13.93 8.65
N ILE A 125 1.29 13.31 9.60
CA ILE A 125 2.49 12.52 9.34
C ILE A 125 2.10 11.06 9.52
N ASP A 126 2.49 10.25 8.54
CA ASP A 126 2.44 8.80 8.62
C ASP A 126 3.85 8.24 8.75
N ARG A 127 4.14 7.59 9.88
CA ARG A 127 5.35 6.79 10.06
C ARG A 127 5.03 5.38 9.62
N VAL A 128 5.55 5.01 8.45
CA VAL A 128 5.20 3.74 7.83
C VAL A 128 6.39 2.80 7.77
N GLN A 129 6.11 1.52 7.92
CA GLN A 129 7.05 0.45 7.67
C GLN A 129 6.46 -0.53 6.67
N PHE A 130 7.22 -0.85 5.63
CA PHE A 130 6.82 -1.78 4.59
C PHE A 130 8.04 -2.43 3.92
N GLU A 131 7.83 -3.59 3.28
CA GLU A 131 8.81 -4.22 2.39
C GLU A 131 8.47 -3.85 0.95
N VAL A 132 9.51 -3.56 0.17
CA VAL A 132 9.40 -3.35 -1.28
C VAL A 132 10.15 -4.46 -2.00
N GLU A 133 9.50 -5.08 -2.99
CA GLU A 133 10.09 -6.03 -3.91
C GLU A 133 9.96 -5.49 -5.33
N LEU A 134 11.09 -5.37 -6.03
CA LEU A 134 11.14 -4.97 -7.44
C LEU A 134 11.24 -6.22 -8.31
N ARG A 135 10.43 -6.29 -9.36
CA ARG A 135 10.43 -7.37 -10.36
C ARG A 135 10.65 -6.83 -11.76
N ASP A 136 11.48 -7.52 -12.51
CA ASP A 136 11.66 -7.35 -13.96
C ASP A 136 11.23 -8.66 -14.64
N GLN A 137 10.22 -8.58 -15.51
CA GLN A 137 9.62 -9.75 -16.19
C GLN A 137 9.28 -10.91 -15.23
N GLY A 138 8.75 -10.58 -14.05
CA GLY A 138 8.38 -11.54 -13.00
C GLY A 138 9.54 -12.03 -12.12
N LYS A 139 10.80 -11.75 -12.49
CA LYS A 139 11.98 -12.10 -11.70
C LYS A 139 12.28 -11.01 -10.66
N VAL A 140 12.51 -11.40 -9.42
CA VAL A 140 12.91 -10.47 -8.35
C VAL A 140 14.32 -9.94 -8.64
N ILE A 141 14.44 -8.61 -8.76
CA ILE A 141 15.70 -7.90 -8.99
C ILE A 141 16.17 -7.11 -7.78
N GLY A 142 15.28 -6.88 -6.81
CA GLY A 142 15.60 -6.19 -5.56
C GLY A 142 14.54 -6.39 -4.51
N ARG A 143 14.96 -6.33 -3.24
CA ARG A 143 14.08 -6.35 -2.08
C ARG A 143 14.67 -5.45 -1.00
N SER A 144 13.84 -4.64 -0.36
CA SER A 144 14.27 -3.72 0.67
C SER A 144 13.20 -3.52 1.73
N GLN A 145 13.62 -3.42 2.97
CA GLN A 145 12.78 -2.99 4.08
C GLN A 145 12.86 -1.48 4.19
N ILE A 146 11.74 -0.80 4.15
CA ILE A 146 11.65 0.65 4.21
C ILE A 146 10.95 1.06 5.50
N ARG A 147 11.55 2.02 6.19
CA ARG A 147 10.92 2.77 7.28
C ARG A 147 11.08 4.25 6.98
N THR A 148 9.98 4.94 6.82
CA THR A 148 10.00 6.35 6.42
C THR A 148 8.81 7.11 7.01
N ASN A 149 8.82 8.44 6.85
CA ASN A 149 7.71 9.29 7.20
C ASN A 149 7.16 9.93 5.93
N TYR A 150 5.84 9.94 5.80
CA TYR A 150 5.16 10.73 4.77
C TYR A 150 4.45 11.91 5.40
N MET A 151 4.63 13.09 4.80
CA MET A 151 3.75 14.22 5.03
C MET A 151 2.57 14.10 4.07
N VAL A 152 1.37 14.09 4.64
CA VAL A 152 0.13 13.85 3.90
C VAL A 152 -0.84 14.98 4.15
N VAL A 153 -1.41 15.52 3.07
CA VAL A 153 -2.55 16.44 3.15
C VAL A 153 -3.75 15.77 2.50
N LEU A 154 -4.85 15.70 3.26
CA LEU A 154 -6.12 15.17 2.76
C LEU A 154 -7.13 16.31 2.60
N THR A 155 -8.01 16.15 1.63
CA THR A 155 -9.14 17.05 1.37
C THR A 155 -10.43 16.22 1.27
N PRO A 156 -11.56 16.72 1.76
CA PRO A 156 -12.83 16.01 1.62
C PRO A 156 -13.27 16.00 0.15
N ALA A 157 -13.88 14.91 -0.23
CA ALA A 157 -14.64 14.76 -1.46
C ALA A 157 -16.04 14.27 -1.07
N GLU A 158 -16.93 14.09 -2.03
CA GLU A 158 -18.36 13.81 -1.80
C GLU A 158 -18.65 12.79 -0.68
N SER A 159 -17.87 11.70 -0.60
CA SER A 159 -18.14 10.60 0.35
C SER A 159 -16.91 10.12 1.13
N ARG A 160 -15.75 10.73 0.92
CA ARG A 160 -14.47 10.26 1.50
C ARG A 160 -13.41 11.33 1.53
N TRP A 161 -12.35 11.07 2.30
CA TRP A 161 -11.12 11.85 2.24
C TRP A 161 -10.25 11.36 1.08
N LYS A 162 -9.67 12.32 0.31
CA LYS A 162 -8.71 12.05 -0.76
C LYS A 162 -7.36 12.65 -0.42
N VAL A 163 -6.30 11.94 -0.76
CA VAL A 163 -4.92 12.39 -0.58
C VAL A 163 -4.59 13.38 -1.69
N ARG A 164 -4.23 14.61 -1.29
CA ARG A 164 -3.88 15.71 -2.20
C ARG A 164 -2.37 15.96 -2.28
N VAL A 165 -1.66 15.78 -1.16
CA VAL A 165 -0.21 15.86 -1.06
C VAL A 165 0.27 14.58 -0.40
N PHE A 166 1.32 13.98 -0.96
CA PHE A 166 1.92 12.75 -0.46
C PHE A 166 3.42 12.82 -0.70
N GLN A 167 4.19 13.19 0.32
CA GLN A 167 5.61 13.45 0.20
C GLN A 167 6.38 12.67 1.24
N SER A 168 7.40 11.91 0.81
CA SER A 168 8.37 11.35 1.74
C SER A 168 9.20 12.49 2.31
N GLY A 169 9.20 12.64 3.63
CA GLY A 169 9.93 13.70 4.33
C GLY A 169 11.06 13.12 5.15
N MET A 170 12.27 13.67 5.03
CA MET A 170 13.16 13.73 6.17
C MET A 170 12.54 14.73 7.14
N LEU A 171 11.88 14.25 8.19
CA LEU A 171 11.70 15.11 9.36
C LEU A 171 13.09 15.54 9.80
N PRO A 172 13.35 16.83 10.12
CA PRO A 172 14.58 17.21 10.74
C PRO A 172 14.76 16.33 11.98
N THR A 173 15.81 15.54 11.98
CA THR A 173 16.18 14.65 13.07
C THR A 173 16.52 15.50 14.28
N LEU A 174 15.57 15.72 15.16
CA LEU A 174 15.86 16.13 16.52
C LEU A 174 16.10 14.84 17.31
N THR A 175 17.28 14.32 17.21
CA THR A 175 18.11 13.58 18.17
C THR A 175 19.01 12.55 17.49
N PRO A 176 20.31 12.53 17.85
CA PRO A 176 21.21 11.53 17.34
C PRO A 176 21.18 10.30 18.25
N GLU A 177 20.49 9.24 17.85
CA GLU A 177 20.86 7.92 18.40
C GLU A 177 20.44 6.78 17.47
N SER A 178 21.43 5.95 17.18
CA SER A 178 21.36 4.62 16.58
C SER A 178 21.41 4.52 15.05
N ALA A 179 22.57 4.91 14.52
CA ALA A 179 23.09 4.25 13.34
C ALA A 179 23.56 2.83 13.73
N VAL A 180 22.77 1.80 13.49
CA VAL A 180 23.22 0.41 13.58
C VAL A 180 23.01 -0.27 12.25
N HIS A 181 24.13 -0.43 11.55
CA HIS A 181 24.52 -1.54 10.68
C HIS A 181 23.55 -1.95 9.55
N SER A 182 23.64 -1.24 8.44
CA SER A 182 23.30 -1.79 7.14
C SER A 182 24.60 -2.18 6.44
N GLN A 183 24.90 -3.47 6.39
CA GLN A 183 25.97 -3.98 5.54
C GLN A 183 25.62 -3.78 4.06
N PRO A 184 26.56 -3.31 3.23
CA PRO A 184 26.32 -3.15 1.81
C PRO A 184 26.41 -4.51 1.11
N LEU A 185 25.32 -5.00 0.56
CA LEU A 185 25.34 -6.07 -0.40
C LEU A 185 25.88 -5.56 -1.74
N SER A 186 26.88 -6.26 -2.18
CA SER A 186 27.64 -6.21 -3.43
C SER A 186 27.00 -5.48 -4.62
N ARG A 187 27.74 -4.52 -5.15
CA ARG A 187 27.52 -3.71 -6.33
C ARG A 187 27.42 -4.55 -7.60
N ASN A 188 26.29 -4.41 -8.31
CA ASN A 188 26.24 -4.62 -9.74
C ASN A 188 25.23 -3.64 -10.36
N ALA A 189 25.36 -3.33 -11.65
CA ALA A 189 24.63 -2.29 -12.40
C ALA A 189 23.10 -2.22 -12.21
N GLN A 190 22.48 -3.24 -11.65
CA GLN A 190 21.07 -3.33 -11.28
C GLN A 190 20.69 -2.45 -10.08
N SER A 191 21.64 -2.17 -9.17
CA SER A 191 21.41 -1.30 -7.99
C SER A 191 21.18 0.18 -8.38
N LYS A 192 21.72 0.61 -9.53
CA LYS A 192 21.55 1.99 -10.00
C LYS A 192 20.13 2.24 -10.49
N ARG A 193 19.51 1.27 -11.19
CA ARG A 193 18.10 1.37 -11.65
C ARG A 193 17.10 1.36 -10.49
N ALA A 194 17.37 0.58 -9.45
CA ALA A 194 16.50 0.53 -8.29
C ALA A 194 16.53 1.82 -7.46
N LYS A 195 17.67 2.50 -7.36
CA LYS A 195 17.81 3.78 -6.62
C LYS A 195 17.11 4.96 -7.32
N GLU A 196 17.09 4.98 -8.65
CA GLU A 196 16.40 6.04 -9.41
C GLU A 196 14.87 5.94 -9.32
N LEU A 197 14.31 4.78 -8.98
CA LEU A 197 12.86 4.58 -8.82
C LEU A 197 12.35 4.85 -7.40
N LEU A 198 13.25 4.89 -6.40
CA LEU A 198 12.90 5.08 -4.99
C LEU A 198 13.24 6.50 -4.47
N ALA A 199 13.85 7.35 -5.30
CA ALA A 199 14.10 8.76 -5.02
C ALA A 199 13.02 9.66 -5.64
#